data_0ef77414a0e6872857be64e837bf228a
#
_entry.id   0ef77414a0e6872857be64e837bf228a
#
_cell.length_a   1.000
_cell.length_b   1.000
_cell.length_c   1.000
_cell.angle_alpha   90.00
_cell.angle_beta   90.00
_cell.angle_gamma   90.00
#
_symmetry.space_group_name_H-M   'P 1'
#
loop_
_entity.id
_entity.type
_entity.pdbx_description
1 polymer ?
#
loop_
_entity_poly.entity_id
_entity_poly.type
_entity_poly.pdbx_seq_one_letter_code
_entity_poly.pdbx_strand_id
1 'polypeptide(L)'
;TTFRLTLTEGSFGQSLLGMLTQLSGQTDAKIELNNALSSIALDAHQQVHLVQLIREATINAIKHAKATKIKVNCQEQQGRVQVTIEDDGVGFDLQDHKLNHYGMSIMQERAARLRGELKVESAPGKGCKVVLTYQQSEEKNKNEL
;
A
#
# COMPACT_ATOMS: atom_id res chain seq x y z
N THR A 1 -0.28 -16.88 12.87
CA THR A 1 -0.31 -15.95 11.75
C THR A 1 0.74 -16.31 10.72
N THR A 2 0.34 -16.46 9.48
CA THR A 2 1.24 -16.78 8.39
C THR A 2 1.65 -15.51 7.67
N PHE A 3 2.93 -15.36 7.44
CA PHE A 3 3.49 -14.24 6.72
C PHE A 3 4.36 -14.76 5.58
N ARG A 4 4.04 -14.38 4.36
CA ARG A 4 4.81 -14.76 3.20
C ARG A 4 5.42 -13.52 2.56
N LEU A 5 6.71 -13.58 2.25
CA LEU A 5 7.50 -12.41 1.94
C LEU A 5 8.39 -12.65 0.73
N THR A 6 8.36 -11.70 -0.19
CA THR A 6 9.39 -11.53 -1.22
C THR A 6 9.74 -10.05 -1.24
N LEU A 7 11.00 -9.71 -1.01
CA LEU A 7 11.40 -8.31 -1.00
C LEU A 7 12.78 -8.11 -1.58
N THR A 8 13.05 -6.89 -2.03
CA THR A 8 14.39 -6.45 -2.35
C THR A 8 15.04 -5.85 -1.09
N GLU A 9 16.35 -5.87 -1.06
CA GLU A 9 17.10 -5.30 0.08
C GLU A 9 16.96 -3.78 0.09
N GLY A 10 17.10 -3.20 1.27
CA GLY A 10 17.12 -1.77 1.46
C GLY A 10 16.23 -1.30 2.59
N SER A 11 16.35 -0.02 2.93
CA SER A 11 15.65 0.57 4.07
C SER A 11 14.13 0.56 3.91
N PHE A 12 13.64 0.80 2.70
CA PHE A 12 12.20 0.74 2.44
C PHE A 12 11.66 -0.66 2.71
N GLY A 13 12.32 -1.68 2.17
CA GLY A 13 11.92 -3.07 2.37
C GLY A 13 11.89 -3.44 3.84
N GLN A 14 12.89 -3.01 4.60
CA GLN A 14 12.96 -3.29 6.02
C GLN A 14 11.86 -2.58 6.80
N SER A 15 11.60 -1.31 6.48
CA SER A 15 10.53 -0.55 7.12
C SER A 15 9.17 -1.17 6.83
N LEU A 16 8.95 -1.55 5.58
CA LEU A 16 7.70 -2.17 5.17
C LEU A 16 7.52 -3.52 5.86
N LEU A 17 8.55 -4.33 5.89
CA LEU A 17 8.52 -5.63 6.55
C LEU A 17 8.21 -5.48 8.05
N GLY A 18 8.90 -4.56 8.72
CA GLY A 18 8.68 -4.34 10.15
C GLY A 18 7.25 -3.93 10.45
N MET A 19 6.70 -3.02 9.64
CA MET A 19 5.34 -2.56 9.83
C MET A 19 4.34 -3.69 9.60
N LEU A 20 4.48 -4.45 8.52
CA LEU A 20 3.56 -5.54 8.22
C LEU A 20 3.69 -6.70 9.21
N THR A 21 4.89 -6.98 9.71
CA THR A 21 5.11 -7.99 10.73
C THR A 21 4.36 -7.62 12.01
N GLN A 22 4.43 -6.35 12.40
CA GLN A 22 3.71 -5.88 13.58
C GLN A 22 2.20 -6.04 13.39
N LEU A 23 1.68 -5.66 12.23
CA LEU A 23 0.26 -5.78 11.96
C LEU A 23 -0.19 -7.24 11.89
N SER A 24 0.66 -8.13 11.38
CA SER A 24 0.32 -9.55 11.29
C SER A 24 0.10 -10.18 12.66
N GLY A 25 0.71 -9.63 13.70
CA GLY A 25 0.48 -10.07 15.08
C GLY A 25 -0.89 -9.70 15.63
N GLN A 26 -1.64 -8.85 14.93
CA GLN A 26 -2.95 -8.36 15.36
C GLN A 26 -4.10 -9.01 14.60
N THR A 27 -3.83 -10.00 13.77
CA THR A 27 -4.85 -10.59 12.91
C THR A 27 -4.52 -12.05 12.62
N ASP A 28 -5.56 -12.84 12.37
CA ASP A 28 -5.40 -14.21 11.85
C ASP A 28 -5.32 -14.23 10.33
N ALA A 29 -5.51 -13.10 9.67
CA ALA A 29 -5.39 -13.02 8.23
C ALA A 29 -3.96 -13.30 7.80
N LYS A 30 -3.84 -13.96 6.64
CA LYS A 30 -2.54 -14.19 6.03
C LYS A 30 -2.14 -12.94 5.24
N ILE A 31 -0.98 -12.40 5.55
CA ILE A 31 -0.44 -11.24 4.83
C ILE A 31 0.66 -11.71 3.90
N GLU A 32 0.53 -11.38 2.63
CA GLU A 32 1.56 -11.68 1.62
C GLU A 32 2.16 -10.37 1.13
N LEU A 33 3.48 -10.28 1.17
CA LEU A 33 4.21 -9.11 0.66
C LEU A 33 5.09 -9.53 -0.51
N ASN A 34 4.92 -8.85 -1.63
CA ASN A 34 5.80 -8.95 -2.76
C ASN A 34 6.31 -7.55 -3.08
N ASN A 35 7.55 -7.27 -2.67
CA ASN A 35 8.15 -5.96 -2.87
C ASN A 35 9.30 -6.05 -3.88
N ALA A 36 9.07 -5.50 -5.05
CA ALA A 36 10.07 -5.43 -6.12
C ALA A 36 10.64 -4.03 -6.28
N LEU A 37 10.39 -3.12 -5.32
CA LEU A 37 10.91 -1.76 -5.38
C LEU A 37 12.31 -1.70 -4.76
N SER A 38 13.22 -1.05 -5.46
CA SER A 38 14.55 -0.76 -4.94
C SER A 38 14.48 0.48 -4.05
N SER A 39 15.15 0.45 -2.90
CA SER A 39 15.25 1.64 -2.05
C SER A 39 15.96 2.81 -2.72
N ILE A 40 16.82 2.52 -3.70
CA ILE A 40 17.52 3.57 -4.45
C ILE A 40 16.53 4.42 -5.26
N ALA A 41 15.43 3.83 -5.67
CA ALA A 41 14.40 4.51 -6.46
C ALA A 41 13.49 5.39 -5.63
N LEU A 42 13.59 5.35 -4.31
CA LEU A 42 12.71 6.05 -3.39
C LEU A 42 13.52 6.96 -2.48
N ASP A 43 13.21 8.26 -2.47
CA ASP A 43 13.81 9.14 -1.47
C ASP A 43 13.13 8.94 -0.12
N ALA A 44 13.69 9.55 0.93
CA ALA A 44 13.17 9.37 2.29
C ALA A 44 11.73 9.84 2.41
N HIS A 45 11.37 10.92 1.74
CA HIS A 45 10.01 11.46 1.74
C HIS A 45 9.03 10.47 1.12
N GLN A 46 9.38 9.92 -0.03
CA GLN A 46 8.54 8.94 -0.70
C GLN A 46 8.37 7.68 0.14
N GLN A 47 9.43 7.21 0.78
CA GLN A 47 9.36 6.03 1.63
C GLN A 47 8.38 6.20 2.78
N VAL A 48 8.41 7.35 3.45
CA VAL A 48 7.52 7.62 4.58
C VAL A 48 6.06 7.60 4.14
N HIS A 49 5.74 8.31 3.07
CA HIS A 49 4.35 8.40 2.62
C HIS A 49 3.85 7.06 2.08
N LEU A 50 4.71 6.32 1.41
CA LEU A 50 4.32 5.02 0.85
C LEU A 50 4.04 4.00 1.95
N VAL A 51 4.91 3.94 2.97
CA VAL A 51 4.72 3.04 4.11
C VAL A 51 3.42 3.39 4.85
N GLN A 52 3.15 4.68 5.06
CA GLN A 52 1.94 5.10 5.76
C GLN A 52 0.67 4.76 4.98
N LEU A 53 0.70 4.92 3.66
CA LEU A 53 -0.45 4.56 2.82
C LEU A 53 -0.72 3.06 2.89
N ILE A 54 0.32 2.25 2.75
CA ILE A 54 0.19 0.79 2.83
C ILE A 54 -0.33 0.40 4.21
N ARG A 55 0.16 1.06 5.26
CA ARG A 55 -0.29 0.79 6.62
C ARG A 55 -1.79 1.02 6.77
N GLU A 56 -2.28 2.16 6.30
CA GLU A 56 -3.71 2.48 6.41
C GLU A 56 -4.58 1.48 5.64
N ALA A 57 -4.18 1.12 4.44
CA ALA A 57 -4.93 0.15 3.65
C ALA A 57 -4.94 -1.23 4.32
N THR A 58 -3.81 -1.63 4.90
CA THR A 58 -3.70 -2.92 5.59
C THR A 58 -4.54 -2.93 6.87
N ILE A 59 -4.51 -1.84 7.63
CA ILE A 59 -5.34 -1.73 8.84
C ILE A 59 -6.82 -1.83 8.48
N ASN A 60 -7.24 -1.20 7.38
CA ASN A 60 -8.62 -1.31 6.93
C ASN A 60 -9.02 -2.76 6.66
N ALA A 61 -8.13 -3.50 6.01
CA ALA A 61 -8.39 -4.91 5.72
C ALA A 61 -8.50 -5.74 7.01
N ILE A 62 -7.68 -5.41 8.01
CA ILE A 62 -7.70 -6.13 9.29
C ILE A 62 -8.94 -5.79 10.11
N LYS A 63 -9.23 -4.50 10.28
CA LYS A 63 -10.25 -4.05 11.23
C LYS A 63 -11.65 -3.98 10.65
N HIS A 64 -11.76 -3.60 9.37
CA HIS A 64 -13.07 -3.29 8.79
C HIS A 64 -13.53 -4.31 7.78
N ALA A 65 -12.60 -4.92 7.05
CA ALA A 65 -12.95 -5.86 6.00
C ALA A 65 -13.09 -7.29 6.48
N LYS A 66 -12.57 -7.61 7.66
CA LYS A 66 -12.56 -8.99 8.19
C LYS A 66 -11.93 -9.95 7.18
N ALA A 67 -10.85 -9.52 6.56
CA ALA A 67 -10.18 -10.30 5.53
C ALA A 67 -9.52 -11.53 6.11
N THR A 68 -9.45 -12.59 5.31
CA THR A 68 -8.65 -13.77 5.64
C THR A 68 -7.31 -13.74 4.93
N LYS A 69 -7.20 -12.95 3.87
CA LYS A 69 -5.98 -12.85 3.09
C LYS A 69 -5.80 -11.40 2.63
N ILE A 70 -4.59 -10.89 2.81
CA ILE A 70 -4.22 -9.53 2.42
C ILE A 70 -2.95 -9.64 1.59
N LYS A 71 -2.97 -9.06 0.40
CA LYS A 71 -1.80 -9.06 -0.49
C LYS A 71 -1.30 -7.63 -0.68
N VAL A 72 -0.03 -7.43 -0.42
CA VAL A 72 0.65 -6.16 -0.68
C VAL A 72 1.67 -6.40 -1.78
N ASN A 73 1.52 -5.68 -2.88
CA ASN A 73 2.36 -5.85 -4.05
C ASN A 73 2.92 -4.50 -4.48
N CYS A 74 4.25 -4.39 -4.54
CA CYS A 74 4.94 -3.18 -4.92
C CYS A 74 5.81 -3.48 -6.13
N GLN A 75 5.62 -2.73 -7.21
CA GLN A 75 6.37 -2.96 -8.43
C GLN A 75 6.69 -1.65 -9.14
N GLU A 76 7.68 -1.70 -9.99
CA GLU A 76 8.11 -0.57 -10.79
C GLU A 76 8.29 -1.01 -12.23
N GLN A 77 7.87 -0.18 -13.15
CA GLN A 77 8.07 -0.41 -14.57
C GLN A 77 8.25 0.92 -15.25
N GLN A 78 9.41 1.10 -15.88
CA GLN A 78 9.75 2.32 -16.64
C GLN A 78 9.56 3.58 -15.81
N GLY A 79 10.04 3.56 -14.57
CA GLY A 79 9.94 4.70 -13.67
C GLY A 79 8.58 4.89 -13.04
N ARG A 80 7.60 4.07 -13.38
CA ARG A 80 6.27 4.15 -12.80
C ARG A 80 6.15 3.13 -11.67
N VAL A 81 5.83 3.62 -10.50
CA VAL A 81 5.63 2.79 -9.30
C VAL A 81 4.16 2.45 -9.19
N GLN A 82 3.87 1.20 -8.93
CA GLN A 82 2.51 0.74 -8.67
C GLN A 82 2.50 -0.09 -7.39
N VAL A 83 1.64 0.30 -6.47
CA VAL A 83 1.46 -0.40 -5.21
C VAL A 83 -0.01 -0.82 -5.10
N THR A 84 -0.23 -2.09 -4.82
CA THR A 84 -1.58 -2.64 -4.71
C THR A 84 -1.73 -3.32 -3.36
N ILE A 85 -2.79 -2.99 -2.64
CA ILE A 85 -3.17 -3.67 -1.40
C ILE A 85 -4.56 -4.25 -1.63
N GLU A 86 -4.64 -5.57 -1.65
CA GLU A 86 -5.86 -6.27 -1.99
C GLU A 86 -6.25 -7.23 -0.86
N ASP A 87 -7.53 -7.23 -0.49
CA ASP A 87 -8.05 -8.16 0.50
C ASP A 87 -9.29 -8.86 -0.02
N ASP A 88 -9.59 -10.00 0.62
CA ASP A 88 -10.75 -10.82 0.31
C ASP A 88 -11.89 -10.61 1.31
N GLY A 89 -11.92 -9.46 1.96
CA GLY A 89 -12.87 -9.19 3.03
C GLY A 89 -14.26 -8.85 2.53
N VAL A 90 -15.04 -8.25 3.43
CA VAL A 90 -16.45 -7.95 3.15
C VAL A 90 -16.65 -6.83 2.14
N GLY A 91 -15.61 -6.05 1.88
CA GLY A 91 -15.73 -4.90 1.02
C GLY A 91 -16.58 -3.80 1.63
N PHE A 92 -16.79 -2.74 0.89
CA PHE A 92 -17.65 -1.65 1.31
C PHE A 92 -18.24 -0.92 0.11
N ASP A 93 -19.33 -0.21 0.37
CA ASP A 93 -19.99 0.59 -0.66
C ASP A 93 -19.23 1.91 -0.81
N LEU A 94 -18.68 2.16 -1.99
CA LEU A 94 -17.93 3.39 -2.26
C LEU A 94 -18.80 4.66 -2.21
N GLN A 95 -20.12 4.48 -2.19
CA GLN A 95 -21.05 5.60 -2.03
C GLN A 95 -21.37 5.90 -0.56
N ASP A 96 -20.85 5.08 0.37
CA ASP A 96 -21.12 5.23 1.78
C ASP A 96 -20.41 6.47 2.33
N HIS A 97 -21.16 7.28 3.09
CA HIS A 97 -20.62 8.48 3.72
C HIS A 97 -19.58 8.14 4.82
N LYS A 98 -19.50 6.89 5.25
CA LYS A 98 -18.59 6.45 6.30
C LYS A 98 -17.20 6.12 5.77
N LEU A 99 -16.93 6.34 4.49
CA LEU A 99 -15.61 6.02 3.92
C LEU A 99 -14.46 6.70 4.66
N ASN A 100 -14.69 7.89 5.21
CA ASN A 100 -13.64 8.60 5.96
C ASN A 100 -13.21 7.83 7.20
N HIS A 101 -14.06 6.96 7.73
CA HIS A 101 -13.72 6.12 8.88
C HIS A 101 -12.73 5.00 8.52
N TYR A 102 -12.48 4.80 7.24
CA TYR A 102 -11.55 3.78 6.76
C TYR A 102 -10.21 4.38 6.35
N GLY A 103 -9.89 5.56 6.87
CA GLY A 103 -8.62 6.20 6.57
C GLY A 103 -8.49 6.68 5.13
N MET A 104 -9.61 6.86 4.42
CA MET A 104 -9.56 7.26 3.02
C MET A 104 -8.91 8.62 2.82
N SER A 105 -9.20 9.59 3.70
CA SER A 105 -8.58 10.91 3.59
C SER A 105 -7.09 10.86 3.85
N ILE A 106 -6.64 9.98 4.77
CA ILE A 106 -5.22 9.77 5.03
C ILE A 106 -4.53 9.21 3.80
N MET A 107 -5.13 8.18 3.19
CA MET A 107 -4.57 7.57 1.99
C MET A 107 -4.51 8.56 0.83
N GLN A 108 -5.56 9.36 0.65
CA GLN A 108 -5.59 10.37 -0.40
C GLN A 108 -4.53 11.44 -0.17
N GLU A 109 -4.33 11.86 1.07
CA GLU A 109 -3.29 12.82 1.40
C GLU A 109 -1.90 12.26 1.10
N ARG A 110 -1.65 11.01 1.48
CA ARG A 110 -0.35 10.37 1.20
C ARG A 110 -0.11 10.23 -0.29
N ALA A 111 -1.13 9.85 -1.05
CA ALA A 111 -1.03 9.77 -2.50
C ALA A 111 -0.72 11.14 -3.12
N ALA A 112 -1.37 12.20 -2.62
CA ALA A 112 -1.10 13.55 -3.10
C ALA A 112 0.33 13.97 -2.81
N ARG A 113 0.89 13.60 -1.65
CA ARG A 113 2.27 13.88 -1.31
C ARG A 113 3.25 13.19 -2.23
N LEU A 114 2.84 12.05 -2.79
CA LEU A 114 3.63 11.31 -3.77
C LEU A 114 3.38 11.77 -5.20
N ARG A 115 2.47 12.74 -5.37
CA ARG A 115 1.97 13.18 -6.68
C ARG A 115 1.43 12.00 -7.47
N GLY A 116 0.77 11.10 -6.75
CA GLY A 116 0.24 9.88 -7.31
C GLY A 116 -1.26 9.90 -7.49
N GLU A 117 -1.75 8.86 -8.11
CA GLU A 117 -3.15 8.61 -8.31
C GLU A 117 -3.56 7.42 -7.45
N LEU A 118 -4.61 7.60 -6.66
CA LEU A 118 -5.15 6.56 -5.79
C LEU A 118 -6.49 6.11 -6.34
N LYS A 119 -6.62 4.81 -6.54
CA LYS A 119 -7.89 4.20 -6.91
C LYS A 119 -8.27 3.19 -5.85
N VAL A 120 -9.54 3.18 -5.48
CA VAL A 120 -10.08 2.20 -4.55
C VAL A 120 -11.21 1.48 -5.27
N GLU A 121 -11.10 0.16 -5.36
CA GLU A 121 -12.11 -0.69 -5.96
C GLU A 121 -12.68 -1.56 -4.86
N SER A 122 -13.97 -1.44 -4.59
CA SER A 122 -14.63 -2.24 -3.57
C SER A 122 -16.13 -2.24 -3.83
N ALA A 123 -16.77 -3.33 -3.40
CA ALA A 123 -18.20 -3.46 -3.36
C ALA A 123 -18.54 -4.46 -2.27
N PRO A 124 -19.75 -4.39 -1.67
CA PRO A 124 -20.13 -5.33 -0.62
C PRO A 124 -19.94 -6.78 -1.08
N GLY A 125 -19.23 -7.57 -0.28
CA GLY A 125 -18.96 -8.98 -0.57
C GLY A 125 -17.85 -9.23 -1.58
N LYS A 126 -17.19 -8.19 -2.08
CA LYS A 126 -16.18 -8.33 -3.15
C LYS A 126 -14.75 -8.01 -2.70
N GLY A 127 -14.55 -7.80 -1.40
CA GLY A 127 -13.24 -7.38 -0.92
C GLY A 127 -12.91 -5.96 -1.30
N CYS A 128 -11.64 -5.58 -1.16
CA CYS A 128 -11.18 -4.24 -1.47
C CYS A 128 -9.82 -4.29 -2.14
N LYS A 129 -9.63 -3.41 -3.11
CA LYS A 129 -8.35 -3.26 -3.79
C LYS A 129 -7.99 -1.79 -3.83
N VAL A 130 -6.89 -1.45 -3.20
CA VAL A 130 -6.33 -0.10 -3.21
C VAL A 130 -5.15 -0.10 -4.17
N VAL A 131 -5.16 0.80 -5.13
CA VAL A 131 -4.10 0.90 -6.13
C VAL A 131 -3.54 2.32 -6.12
N LEU A 132 -2.25 2.43 -5.85
CA LEU A 132 -1.52 3.68 -5.94
C LEU A 132 -0.55 3.60 -7.11
N THR A 133 -0.56 4.62 -7.95
CA THR A 133 0.43 4.75 -9.02
C THR A 133 1.03 6.13 -8.96
N TYR A 134 2.35 6.22 -9.16
CA TYR A 134 3.01 7.50 -9.28
C TYR A 134 4.26 7.34 -10.12
N GLN A 135 4.69 8.45 -10.71
CA GLN A 135 5.92 8.48 -11.48
C GLN A 135 7.06 8.80 -10.54
N GLN A 136 8.16 8.09 -10.68
CA GLN A 136 9.36 8.44 -9.93
C GLN A 136 9.82 9.83 -10.31
N SER A 137 10.54 10.46 -9.37
CA SER A 137 10.99 11.82 -9.56
C SER A 137 11.77 11.99 -10.86
N GLU A 138 11.30 12.88 -11.74
CA GLU A 138 11.99 13.22 -12.97
C GLU A 138 13.19 14.13 -12.73
N GLU A 139 13.38 14.59 -11.50
CA GLU A 139 14.51 15.45 -11.16
C GLU A 139 15.84 14.81 -11.51
N LYS A 140 15.93 13.49 -11.37
CA LYS A 140 17.13 12.76 -11.76
C LYS A 140 17.41 12.91 -13.24
N ASN A 141 16.38 12.84 -14.06
CA ASN A 141 16.52 12.96 -15.50
C ASN A 141 16.89 14.39 -15.91
N LYS A 142 16.33 15.38 -15.22
CA LYS A 142 16.64 16.77 -15.47
C LYS A 142 18.06 17.11 -15.08
N ASN A 143 18.56 16.50 -14.01
CA ASN A 143 19.91 16.75 -13.53
C ASN A 143 20.97 16.08 -14.39
N GLU A 144 20.59 15.16 -15.22
CA GLU A 144 21.50 14.50 -16.16
C GLU A 144 21.75 15.35 -17.41
N LEU A 145 21.03 16.43 -17.56
CA LEU A 145 21.22 17.34 -18.67
C LEU A 145 22.28 18.40 -18.35
#